data_de96b74571dbe372e68fe6b62a3753eb
#
_entry.id   de96b74571dbe372e68fe6b62a3753eb
#
_cell.length_a   1.000
_cell.length_b   1.000
_cell.length_c   1.000
_cell.angle_alpha   90.00
_cell.angle_beta   90.00
_cell.angle_gamma   90.00
#
_symmetry.space_group_name_H-M   'P 1'
#
loop_
_entity.id
_entity.type
_entity.pdbx_description
1 polymer ?
#
loop_
_entity_poly.entity_id
_entity_poly.type
_entity_poly.pdbx_seq_one_letter_code
_entity_poly.pdbx_strand_id
1 'polypeptide(L)'
;MYKRQIPDGELYEKDKHSGKAVEKVNDFINVLKYKKSKKEDKQIALKFLVHLIGDLHQPMHVGNGKDRGGNDIKLKWFDAPTNLHRIWDSDLINLQELSYSEYSDYLLLNEDRGKIRKWQGDDVLTYIHESRDMRTQCYDFSGENLKWDYFYKHKQLLEKRLLQGGVRLSGELNRIFK
;
A
#
# COMPACT_ATOMS: atom_id res chain seq x y z
N MET A 1 -6.48 -11.04 -6.26
CA MET A 1 -7.52 -10.90 -5.19
C MET A 1 -7.64 -9.43 -4.85
N TYR A 2 -8.82 -8.82 -5.06
CA TYR A 2 -9.00 -7.39 -4.76
C TYR A 2 -9.04 -7.19 -3.25
N LYS A 3 -8.19 -6.32 -2.72
CA LYS A 3 -8.05 -6.12 -1.27
C LYS A 3 -9.20 -5.31 -0.70
N ARG A 4 -9.64 -4.27 -1.44
CA ARG A 4 -10.80 -3.43 -1.14
C ARG A 4 -11.31 -2.76 -2.41
N GLN A 5 -12.62 -2.52 -2.46
CA GLN A 5 -13.22 -1.72 -3.52
C GLN A 5 -14.10 -0.66 -2.85
N ILE A 6 -13.64 0.57 -2.90
CA ILE A 6 -14.33 1.72 -2.32
C ILE A 6 -14.48 2.75 -3.43
N PRO A 7 -15.70 3.06 -3.89
CA PRO A 7 -15.93 4.10 -4.88
C PRO A 7 -15.29 5.44 -4.47
N ASP A 8 -15.01 6.28 -5.46
CA ASP A 8 -14.42 7.59 -5.21
C ASP A 8 -15.39 8.44 -4.37
N GLY A 9 -14.85 9.09 -3.33
CA GLY A 9 -15.62 9.93 -2.41
C GLY A 9 -16.39 9.17 -1.33
N GLU A 10 -16.48 7.83 -1.34
CA GLU A 10 -17.14 7.07 -0.30
C GLU A 10 -16.20 6.73 0.86
N LEU A 11 -16.74 6.70 2.09
CA LEU A 11 -16.03 6.16 3.25
C LEU A 11 -16.14 4.63 3.27
N TYR A 12 -15.15 3.98 3.87
CA TYR A 12 -15.20 2.53 4.05
C TYR A 12 -16.35 2.14 5.00
N GLU A 13 -17.19 1.22 4.55
CA GLU A 13 -18.22 0.57 5.34
C GLU A 13 -18.05 -0.95 5.23
N LYS A 14 -17.95 -1.61 6.39
CA LYS A 14 -17.58 -3.04 6.48
C LYS A 14 -18.51 -3.95 5.67
N ASP A 15 -19.79 -3.73 5.75
CA ASP A 15 -20.82 -4.60 5.16
C ASP A 15 -21.17 -4.21 3.71
N LYS A 16 -20.80 -3.00 3.30
CA LYS A 16 -21.07 -2.46 1.96
C LYS A 16 -19.93 -2.74 0.99
N HIS A 17 -18.69 -2.70 1.46
CA HIS A 17 -17.52 -2.78 0.59
C HIS A 17 -16.87 -4.17 0.62
N SER A 18 -16.57 -4.68 -0.56
CA SER A 18 -15.94 -6.00 -0.72
C SER A 18 -14.49 -6.03 -0.21
N GLY A 19 -14.04 -7.21 0.18
CA GLY A 19 -12.69 -7.48 0.66
C GLY A 19 -12.60 -7.47 2.19
N LYS A 20 -11.65 -8.21 2.74
CA LYS A 20 -11.51 -8.45 4.19
C LYS A 20 -10.17 -7.97 4.77
N ALA A 21 -9.46 -7.06 4.08
CA ALA A 21 -8.12 -6.68 4.50
C ALA A 21 -8.09 -6.00 5.87
N VAL A 22 -9.07 -5.11 6.18
CA VAL A 22 -9.15 -4.42 7.48
C VAL A 22 -9.37 -5.42 8.61
N GLU A 23 -10.38 -6.31 8.43
CA GLU A 23 -10.69 -7.33 9.44
C GLU A 23 -9.49 -8.25 9.65
N LYS A 24 -8.83 -8.66 8.57
CA LYS A 24 -7.66 -9.54 8.64
C LYS A 24 -6.44 -8.89 9.30
N VAL A 25 -6.20 -7.61 9.07
CA VAL A 25 -5.16 -6.87 9.81
C VAL A 25 -5.44 -6.94 11.31
N ASN A 26 -6.68 -6.66 11.73
CA ASN A 26 -7.06 -6.72 13.13
C ASN A 26 -6.99 -8.15 13.70
N ASP A 27 -7.44 -9.17 12.94
CA ASP A 27 -7.34 -10.58 13.33
C ASP A 27 -5.87 -10.96 13.59
N PHE A 28 -4.95 -10.61 12.68
CA PHE A 28 -3.53 -10.95 12.83
C PHE A 28 -2.86 -10.18 13.97
N ILE A 29 -3.22 -8.93 14.20
CA ILE A 29 -2.77 -8.18 15.38
C ILE A 29 -3.20 -8.90 16.66
N ASN A 30 -4.45 -9.35 16.74
CA ASN A 30 -4.97 -10.08 17.90
C ASN A 30 -4.25 -11.41 18.12
N VAL A 31 -3.98 -12.18 17.06
CA VAL A 31 -3.19 -13.43 17.13
C VAL A 31 -1.79 -13.16 17.68
N LEU A 32 -1.13 -12.09 17.22
CA LEU A 32 0.22 -11.74 17.67
C LEU A 32 0.25 -11.29 19.13
N LYS A 33 -0.75 -10.53 19.58
CA LYS A 33 -0.87 -10.04 20.98
C LYS A 33 -1.27 -11.16 21.96
N TYR A 34 -2.00 -12.17 21.51
CA TYR A 34 -2.48 -13.20 22.41
C TYR A 34 -1.34 -14.12 22.85
N LYS A 35 -1.02 -14.09 24.15
CA LYS A 35 0.14 -14.83 24.72
C LYS A 35 0.10 -16.34 24.46
N LYS A 36 -1.10 -16.94 24.42
CA LYS A 36 -1.30 -18.38 24.24
C LYS A 36 -1.40 -18.81 22.77
N SER A 37 -1.30 -17.91 21.80
CA SER A 37 -1.25 -18.30 20.38
C SER A 37 0.00 -19.13 20.11
N LYS A 38 -0.16 -20.18 19.31
CA LYS A 38 0.94 -21.06 18.91
C LYS A 38 1.98 -20.27 18.09
N LYS A 39 3.23 -20.71 18.15
CA LYS A 39 4.33 -20.07 17.43
C LYS A 39 4.08 -20.02 15.92
N GLU A 40 3.56 -21.11 15.37
CA GLU A 40 3.25 -21.24 13.95
C GLU A 40 2.17 -20.23 13.52
N ASP A 41 1.12 -20.07 14.33
CA ASP A 41 0.05 -19.10 14.06
C ASP A 41 0.59 -17.66 14.10
N LYS A 42 1.46 -17.35 15.05
CA LYS A 42 2.14 -16.05 15.13
C LYS A 42 3.04 -15.77 13.93
N GLN A 43 3.77 -16.79 13.46
CA GLN A 43 4.61 -16.64 12.27
C GLN A 43 3.78 -16.35 11.02
N ILE A 44 2.66 -17.05 10.85
CA ILE A 44 1.71 -16.82 9.76
C ILE A 44 1.12 -15.41 9.88
N ALA A 45 0.62 -15.07 11.07
CA ALA A 45 0.00 -13.76 11.33
C ALA A 45 0.98 -12.61 11.03
N LEU A 46 2.25 -12.73 11.43
CA LEU A 46 3.26 -11.71 11.15
C LEU A 46 3.51 -11.53 9.66
N LYS A 47 3.68 -12.63 8.91
CA LYS A 47 3.89 -12.56 7.46
C LYS A 47 2.72 -11.89 6.74
N PHE A 48 1.49 -12.26 7.10
CA PHE A 48 0.30 -11.66 6.51
C PHE A 48 0.09 -10.21 6.95
N LEU A 49 0.43 -9.85 8.19
CA LEU A 49 0.34 -8.48 8.67
C LEU A 49 1.27 -7.56 7.86
N VAL A 50 2.54 -7.97 7.67
CA VAL A 50 3.51 -7.25 6.84
C VAL A 50 2.97 -7.06 5.42
N HIS A 51 2.51 -8.13 4.79
CA HIS A 51 1.96 -8.10 3.44
C HIS A 51 0.74 -7.18 3.33
N LEU A 52 -0.24 -7.33 4.21
CA LEU A 52 -1.49 -6.56 4.13
C LEU A 52 -1.28 -5.06 4.42
N ILE A 53 -0.41 -4.71 5.37
CA ILE A 53 -0.10 -3.29 5.61
C ILE A 53 0.57 -2.69 4.38
N GLY A 54 1.52 -3.39 3.74
CA GLY A 54 2.10 -2.95 2.47
C GLY A 54 1.03 -2.74 1.39
N ASP A 55 0.18 -3.73 1.17
CA ASP A 55 -0.92 -3.69 0.19
C ASP A 55 -1.87 -2.51 0.40
N LEU A 56 -2.22 -2.19 1.65
CA LEU A 56 -3.12 -1.09 1.96
C LEU A 56 -2.50 0.29 1.67
N HIS A 57 -1.18 0.36 1.44
CA HIS A 57 -0.49 1.57 1.04
C HIS A 57 -0.28 1.67 -0.47
N GLN A 58 -0.56 0.63 -1.25
CA GLN A 58 -0.56 0.68 -2.71
C GLN A 58 -1.95 1.14 -3.21
N PRO A 59 -2.07 2.32 -3.84
CA PRO A 59 -3.38 2.90 -4.16
C PRO A 59 -4.28 2.02 -5.02
N MET A 60 -3.69 1.25 -5.97
CA MET A 60 -4.47 0.38 -6.86
C MET A 60 -5.03 -0.86 -6.14
N HIS A 61 -4.49 -1.24 -4.95
CA HIS A 61 -5.07 -2.30 -4.11
C HIS A 61 -6.38 -1.86 -3.43
N VAL A 62 -6.63 -0.56 -3.33
CA VAL A 62 -7.92 0.00 -2.92
C VAL A 62 -8.68 0.41 -4.17
N GLY A 63 -9.17 -0.57 -4.94
CA GLY A 63 -9.81 -0.36 -6.24
C GLY A 63 -11.16 0.38 -6.15
N ASN A 64 -11.58 0.94 -7.29
CA ASN A 64 -12.85 1.68 -7.43
C ASN A 64 -14.05 0.78 -7.79
N GLY A 65 -13.82 -0.53 -7.98
CA GLY A 65 -14.84 -1.48 -8.39
C GLY A 65 -15.07 -1.59 -9.90
N LYS A 66 -14.43 -0.76 -10.72
CA LYS A 66 -14.72 -0.66 -12.16
C LYS A 66 -13.73 -1.41 -13.06
N ASP A 67 -12.44 -1.43 -12.67
CA ASP A 67 -11.33 -1.89 -13.52
C ASP A 67 -10.37 -2.87 -12.83
N ARG A 68 -10.87 -3.50 -11.79
CA ARG A 68 -10.10 -4.43 -10.98
C ARG A 68 -8.80 -3.82 -10.43
N GLY A 69 -8.89 -2.55 -9.94
CA GLY A 69 -7.74 -1.83 -9.43
C GLY A 69 -6.68 -1.60 -10.50
N GLY A 70 -7.09 -1.21 -11.70
CA GLY A 70 -6.20 -0.92 -12.83
C GLY A 70 -5.68 -2.12 -13.60
N ASN A 71 -6.09 -3.37 -13.26
CA ASN A 71 -5.69 -4.55 -14.03
C ASN A 71 -6.31 -4.59 -15.44
N ASP A 72 -7.46 -3.96 -15.61
CA ASP A 72 -8.15 -3.90 -16.91
C ASP A 72 -7.66 -2.73 -17.77
N ILE A 73 -6.86 -1.82 -17.24
CA ILE A 73 -6.25 -0.70 -17.95
C ILE A 73 -4.95 -1.18 -18.62
N LYS A 74 -5.05 -1.56 -19.90
CA LYS A 74 -3.92 -2.07 -20.68
C LYS A 74 -3.05 -0.91 -21.15
N LEU A 75 -1.75 -0.99 -20.87
CA LEU A 75 -0.76 0.04 -21.14
C LEU A 75 0.53 -0.59 -21.64
N LYS A 76 1.47 0.25 -22.00
CA LYS A 76 2.88 -0.10 -22.18
C LYS A 76 3.72 0.66 -21.17
N TRP A 77 4.77 0.03 -20.68
CA TRP A 77 5.81 0.64 -19.86
C TRP A 77 7.12 0.55 -20.60
N PHE A 78 7.64 1.67 -21.11
CA PHE A 78 8.81 1.70 -22.00
C PHE A 78 8.67 0.69 -23.16
N ASP A 79 7.57 0.79 -23.87
CA ASP A 79 7.18 -0.07 -25.03
C ASP A 79 6.81 -1.53 -24.68
N ALA A 80 7.06 -2.00 -23.46
CA ALA A 80 6.68 -3.35 -23.01
C ALA A 80 5.21 -3.41 -22.56
N PRO A 81 4.42 -4.38 -23.03
CA PRO A 81 3.01 -4.53 -22.62
C PRO A 81 2.86 -4.78 -21.14
N THR A 82 1.93 -4.06 -20.50
CA THR A 82 1.64 -4.16 -19.06
C THR A 82 0.20 -3.71 -18.76
N ASN A 83 -0.08 -3.41 -17.48
CA ASN A 83 -1.31 -2.76 -17.03
C ASN A 83 -1.01 -1.79 -15.90
N LEU A 84 -1.95 -0.89 -15.60
CA LEU A 84 -1.75 0.15 -14.59
C LEU A 84 -1.45 -0.43 -13.19
N HIS A 85 -2.10 -1.55 -12.81
CA HIS A 85 -1.86 -2.21 -11.54
C HIS A 85 -0.40 -2.64 -11.39
N ARG A 86 0.14 -3.34 -12.39
CA ARG A 86 1.53 -3.82 -12.37
C ARG A 86 2.54 -2.68 -12.35
N ILE A 87 2.26 -1.59 -13.06
CA ILE A 87 3.12 -0.39 -13.02
C ILE A 87 3.29 0.07 -11.57
N TRP A 88 2.21 0.13 -10.79
CA TRP A 88 2.24 0.53 -9.38
C TRP A 88 2.75 -0.54 -8.41
N ASP A 89 2.58 -1.81 -8.75
CA ASP A 89 3.09 -2.92 -7.90
C ASP A 89 4.60 -3.12 -8.04
N SER A 90 5.15 -2.89 -9.22
CA SER A 90 6.51 -3.34 -9.53
C SER A 90 7.31 -2.35 -10.38
N ASP A 91 6.75 -1.89 -11.49
CA ASP A 91 7.55 -1.28 -12.56
C ASP A 91 8.12 0.08 -12.15
N LEU A 92 7.35 0.90 -11.41
CA LEU A 92 7.81 2.18 -10.85
C LEU A 92 8.91 1.98 -9.79
N ILE A 93 8.80 0.93 -8.97
CA ILE A 93 9.79 0.62 -7.93
C ILE A 93 11.07 0.12 -8.58
N ASN A 94 10.96 -0.82 -9.51
CA ASN A 94 12.10 -1.44 -10.16
C ASN A 94 12.92 -0.45 -11.01
N LEU A 95 12.28 0.60 -11.54
CA LEU A 95 12.97 1.64 -12.29
C LEU A 95 14.00 2.43 -11.46
N GLN A 96 13.91 2.38 -10.13
CA GLN A 96 14.89 3.01 -9.24
C GLN A 96 16.23 2.26 -9.20
N GLU A 97 16.25 0.97 -9.58
CA GLU A 97 17.44 0.10 -9.57
C GLU A 97 18.17 0.06 -8.22
N LEU A 98 17.45 0.32 -7.12
CA LEU A 98 17.96 0.28 -5.75
C LEU A 98 17.59 -1.05 -5.09
N SER A 99 18.46 -1.57 -4.25
CA SER A 99 18.09 -2.64 -3.32
C SER A 99 17.05 -2.14 -2.32
N TYR A 100 16.32 -3.06 -1.70
CA TYR A 100 15.30 -2.69 -0.70
C TYR A 100 15.89 -1.91 0.50
N SER A 101 17.12 -2.19 0.90
CA SER A 101 17.79 -1.48 1.99
C SER A 101 18.20 -0.06 1.58
N GLU A 102 18.83 0.10 0.41
CA GLU A 102 19.19 1.42 -0.11
C GLU A 102 17.96 2.31 -0.30
N TYR A 103 16.88 1.73 -0.83
CA TYR A 103 15.66 2.50 -1.03
C TYR A 103 14.99 2.88 0.30
N SER A 104 15.00 1.97 1.29
CA SER A 104 14.50 2.28 2.64
C SER A 104 15.28 3.41 3.31
N ASP A 105 16.61 3.37 3.23
CA ASP A 105 17.48 4.41 3.79
C ASP A 105 17.26 5.75 3.09
N TYR A 106 17.16 5.74 1.76
CA TYR A 106 16.84 6.93 0.97
C TYR A 106 15.49 7.54 1.38
N LEU A 107 14.43 6.72 1.53
CA LEU A 107 13.10 7.19 1.91
C LEU A 107 13.04 7.78 3.32
N LEU A 108 13.90 7.31 4.23
CA LEU A 108 13.99 7.82 5.59
C LEU A 108 14.90 9.05 5.73
N LEU A 109 15.70 9.34 4.70
CA LEU A 109 16.65 10.43 4.71
C LEU A 109 15.92 11.78 4.86
N ASN A 110 16.28 12.54 5.90
CA ASN A 110 15.71 13.85 6.21
C ASN A 110 14.22 13.88 6.60
N GLU A 111 13.61 12.74 6.93
CA GLU A 111 12.22 12.74 7.38
C GLU A 111 12.05 13.28 8.80
N ASP A 112 11.01 14.09 8.99
CA ASP A 112 10.70 14.70 10.27
C ASP A 112 10.19 13.68 11.30
N ARG A 113 10.80 13.67 12.49
CA ARG A 113 10.45 12.74 13.58
C ARG A 113 9.01 12.92 14.10
N GLY A 114 8.46 14.13 14.02
CA GLY A 114 7.08 14.40 14.39
C GLY A 114 6.10 13.75 13.42
N LYS A 115 6.38 13.88 12.13
CA LYS A 115 5.63 13.23 11.04
C LYS A 115 5.67 11.71 11.16
N ILE A 116 6.84 11.12 11.43
CA ILE A 116 6.99 9.68 11.68
C ILE A 116 6.12 9.24 12.86
N ARG A 117 6.19 9.92 14.00
CA ARG A 117 5.36 9.59 15.18
C ARG A 117 3.87 9.69 14.90
N LYS A 118 3.44 10.71 14.15
CA LYS A 118 2.05 10.87 13.73
C LYS A 118 1.59 9.66 12.92
N TRP A 119 2.32 9.27 11.88
CA TRP A 119 1.98 8.11 11.07
C TRP A 119 1.98 6.79 11.85
N GLN A 120 2.90 6.61 12.80
CA GLN A 120 2.88 5.43 13.67
C GLN A 120 1.63 5.36 14.54
N GLY A 121 0.95 6.48 14.78
CA GLY A 121 -0.31 6.56 15.53
C GLY A 121 -1.57 6.33 14.69
N ASP A 122 -1.47 6.35 13.37
CA ASP A 122 -2.62 6.19 12.47
C ASP A 122 -3.23 4.78 12.57
N ASP A 123 -4.51 4.68 12.28
CA ASP A 123 -5.25 3.42 12.21
C ASP A 123 -5.34 2.86 10.78
N VAL A 124 -5.80 1.63 10.65
CA VAL A 124 -5.91 0.92 9.36
C VAL A 124 -6.94 1.56 8.41
N LEU A 125 -7.94 2.26 8.93
CA LEU A 125 -8.93 2.98 8.10
C LEU A 125 -8.29 4.19 7.44
N THR A 126 -7.39 4.88 8.15
CA THR A 126 -6.59 5.97 7.59
C THR A 126 -5.76 5.49 6.39
N TYR A 127 -5.14 4.29 6.48
CA TYR A 127 -4.35 3.74 5.35
C TYR A 127 -5.18 3.57 4.09
N ILE A 128 -6.40 3.05 4.24
CA ILE A 128 -7.32 2.80 3.14
C ILE A 128 -7.86 4.09 2.54
N HIS A 129 -8.30 5.02 3.39
CA HIS A 129 -8.85 6.29 2.92
C HIS A 129 -7.83 7.10 2.16
N GLU A 130 -6.60 7.18 2.65
CA GLU A 130 -5.51 7.84 1.93
C GLU A 130 -5.21 7.16 0.58
N SER A 131 -5.17 5.82 0.52
CA SER A 131 -4.95 5.09 -0.73
C SER A 131 -6.08 5.33 -1.73
N ARG A 132 -7.34 5.34 -1.27
CA ARG A 132 -8.50 5.70 -2.09
C ARG A 132 -8.36 7.11 -2.66
N ASP A 133 -8.05 8.09 -1.80
CA ASP A 133 -8.00 9.50 -2.19
C ASP A 133 -6.84 9.79 -3.16
N MET A 134 -5.73 9.07 -3.01
CA MET A 134 -4.57 9.19 -3.89
C MET A 134 -4.71 8.38 -5.18
N ARG A 135 -5.60 7.39 -5.22
CA ARG A 135 -5.78 6.50 -6.37
C ARG A 135 -6.09 7.25 -7.66
N THR A 136 -6.90 8.32 -7.61
CA THR A 136 -7.27 9.11 -8.79
C THR A 136 -6.04 9.68 -9.50
N GLN A 137 -4.98 10.01 -8.76
CA GLN A 137 -3.74 10.48 -9.34
C GLN A 137 -3.05 9.40 -10.19
N CYS A 138 -3.20 8.12 -9.84
CA CYS A 138 -2.60 7.02 -10.60
C CYS A 138 -3.12 6.94 -12.06
N TYR A 139 -4.33 7.46 -12.31
CA TYR A 139 -4.96 7.50 -13.64
C TYR A 139 -4.63 8.79 -14.41
N ASP A 140 -3.82 9.68 -13.85
CA ASP A 140 -3.45 10.94 -14.49
C ASP A 140 -2.30 10.73 -15.49
N PHE A 141 -2.66 10.20 -16.66
CA PHE A 141 -1.76 9.97 -17.79
C PHE A 141 -2.46 10.26 -19.12
N SER A 142 -1.67 10.47 -20.16
CA SER A 142 -2.12 10.57 -21.53
C SER A 142 -1.44 9.51 -22.41
N GLY A 143 -2.18 8.94 -23.37
CA GLY A 143 -1.70 7.88 -24.22
C GLY A 143 -1.57 6.53 -23.49
N GLU A 144 -1.11 5.51 -24.23
CA GLU A 144 -1.04 4.13 -23.74
C GLU A 144 0.38 3.68 -23.38
N ASN A 145 1.39 4.47 -23.72
CA ASN A 145 2.80 4.12 -23.52
C ASN A 145 3.43 5.06 -22.49
N LEU A 146 3.48 4.62 -21.25
CA LEU A 146 4.01 5.39 -20.13
C LEU A 146 5.52 5.20 -20.01
N LYS A 147 6.22 6.31 -19.77
CA LYS A 147 7.69 6.38 -19.68
C LYS A 147 8.09 7.35 -18.56
N TRP A 148 9.21 8.05 -18.74
CA TRP A 148 9.80 8.96 -17.76
C TRP A 148 8.85 10.03 -17.25
N ASP A 149 7.98 10.60 -18.10
CA ASP A 149 7.04 11.66 -17.71
C ASP A 149 6.08 11.15 -16.62
N TYR A 150 5.53 9.94 -16.81
CA TYR A 150 4.66 9.31 -15.82
C TYR A 150 5.43 9.00 -14.53
N PHE A 151 6.65 8.46 -14.65
CA PHE A 151 7.50 8.18 -13.50
C PHE A 151 7.76 9.42 -12.67
N TYR A 152 8.27 10.49 -13.26
CA TYR A 152 8.60 11.72 -12.55
C TYR A 152 7.37 12.39 -11.93
N LYS A 153 6.23 12.34 -12.61
CA LYS A 153 4.96 12.86 -12.11
C LYS A 153 4.50 12.15 -10.85
N HIS A 154 4.69 10.83 -10.76
CA HIS A 154 4.14 10.00 -9.69
C HIS A 154 5.17 9.51 -8.67
N LYS A 155 6.45 9.74 -8.88
CA LYS A 155 7.54 9.30 -7.99
C LYS A 155 7.30 9.71 -6.54
N GLN A 156 6.98 10.97 -6.28
CA GLN A 156 6.76 11.46 -4.92
C GLN A 156 5.57 10.78 -4.22
N LEU A 157 4.51 10.48 -4.96
CA LEU A 157 3.37 9.75 -4.43
C LEU A 157 3.75 8.31 -4.06
N LEU A 158 4.47 7.62 -4.95
CA LEU A 158 4.99 6.28 -4.71
C LEU A 158 5.86 6.25 -3.45
N GLU A 159 6.86 7.11 -3.39
CA GLU A 159 7.82 7.20 -2.28
C GLU A 159 7.12 7.49 -0.95
N LYS A 160 6.18 8.44 -0.94
CA LYS A 160 5.35 8.73 0.23
C LYS A 160 4.59 7.49 0.71
N ARG A 161 3.96 6.72 -0.20
CA ARG A 161 3.19 5.54 0.19
C ARG A 161 4.06 4.40 0.68
N LEU A 162 5.21 4.17 0.08
CA LEU A 162 6.19 3.18 0.56
C LEU A 162 6.68 3.53 1.97
N LEU A 163 7.07 4.78 2.18
CA LEU A 163 7.52 5.25 3.49
C LEU A 163 6.41 5.15 4.56
N GLN A 164 5.19 5.59 4.26
CA GLN A 164 4.06 5.46 5.17
C GLN A 164 3.79 4.01 5.55
N GLY A 165 3.85 3.08 4.58
CA GLY A 165 3.68 1.66 4.82
C GLY A 165 4.70 1.10 5.82
N GLY A 166 5.98 1.39 5.62
CA GLY A 166 7.06 0.96 6.51
C GLY A 166 6.96 1.57 7.91
N VAL A 167 6.72 2.88 8.00
CA VAL A 167 6.59 3.60 9.29
C VAL A 167 5.38 3.11 10.08
N ARG A 168 4.22 2.93 9.45
CA ARG A 168 3.00 2.43 10.09
C ARG A 168 3.13 0.99 10.54
N LEU A 169 3.76 0.14 9.70
CA LEU A 169 4.09 -1.23 10.09
C LEU A 169 4.98 -1.25 11.34
N SER A 170 6.03 -0.43 11.38
CA SER A 170 6.90 -0.34 12.56
C SER A 170 6.14 0.10 13.81
N GLY A 171 5.21 1.04 13.69
CA GLY A 171 4.31 1.47 14.76
C GLY A 171 3.46 0.32 15.30
N GLU A 172 2.84 -0.46 14.40
CA GLU A 172 2.06 -1.65 14.79
C GLU A 172 2.91 -2.71 15.48
N LEU A 173 4.07 -3.04 14.92
CA LEU A 173 4.96 -4.03 15.52
C LEU A 173 5.44 -3.60 16.90
N ASN A 174 5.77 -2.32 17.09
CA ASN A 174 6.12 -1.78 18.40
C ASN A 174 4.97 -1.87 19.42
N ARG A 175 3.71 -1.69 19.00
CA ARG A 175 2.53 -1.86 19.86
C ARG A 175 2.22 -3.32 20.21
N ILE A 176 2.62 -4.25 19.35
CA ILE A 176 2.39 -5.70 19.52
C ILE A 176 3.43 -6.30 20.47
N PHE A 177 4.69 -5.92 20.32
CA PHE A 177 5.82 -6.59 20.97
C PHE A 177 6.45 -5.80 22.13
N LYS A 178 5.83 -4.72 22.55
CA LYS A 178 6.11 -4.07 23.85
C LYS A 178 5.39 -4.83 24.93
#